data_937ffeae434eff2101b2729ac795525b
#
_entry.id   937ffeae434eff2101b2729ac795525b
#
_cell.length_a   1.000
_cell.length_b   1.000
_cell.length_c   1.000
_cell.angle_alpha   90.00
_cell.angle_beta   90.00
_cell.angle_gamma   90.00
#
_symmetry.space_group_name_H-M   'P 1'
#
loop_
_entity.id
_entity.type
_entity.pdbx_description
1 polymer ?
#
loop_
_entity_poly.entity_id
_entity_poly.type
_entity_poly.pdbx_seq_one_letter_code
_entity_poly.pdbx_strand_id
1 'polypeptide(L)'
;MAQSISVVIADRSYPLQVKSPEHEEMIRKAVEDINRRVKFYLDKYPTKGMIEVLSLVALNVGIVNSGLQKQLENALEEEGALLKELEAYLDNIE
;
A
#
# COMPACT_ATOMS: atom_id res chain seq x y z
N MET A 1 11.44 21.93 -3.78
CA MET A 1 11.16 22.38 -2.42
C MET A 1 10.18 21.47 -1.74
N ALA A 2 10.46 21.09 -0.51
CA ALA A 2 9.52 20.33 0.28
C ALA A 2 8.33 21.22 0.69
N GLN A 3 7.13 20.76 0.45
CA GLN A 3 5.92 21.43 0.90
C GLN A 3 5.35 20.72 2.11
N SER A 4 4.73 21.47 3.01
CA SER A 4 4.00 20.90 4.12
C SER A 4 2.53 20.79 3.77
N ILE A 5 1.92 19.65 4.05
CA ILE A 5 0.48 19.45 3.97
C ILE A 5 -0.04 18.96 5.31
N SER A 6 -1.33 19.13 5.53
CA SER A 6 -1.99 18.58 6.71
C SER A 6 -2.94 17.48 6.24
N VAL A 7 -2.87 16.33 6.88
CA VAL A 7 -3.77 15.20 6.61
C VAL A 7 -4.55 14.85 7.86
N VAL A 8 -5.76 14.37 7.69
CA VAL A 8 -6.62 13.93 8.80
C VAL A 8 -6.75 12.42 8.75
N ILE A 9 -6.33 11.76 9.81
CA ILE A 9 -6.44 10.29 9.95
C ILE A 9 -7.15 10.03 11.28
N ALA A 10 -8.27 9.30 11.22
CA ALA A 10 -9.03 8.95 12.42
C ALA A 10 -9.35 10.18 13.28
N ASP A 11 -9.82 11.26 12.64
CA ASP A 11 -10.21 12.53 13.26
C ASP A 11 -9.06 13.34 13.87
N ARG A 12 -7.82 12.97 13.58
CA ARG A 12 -6.63 13.72 14.04
C ARG A 12 -5.87 14.28 12.86
N SER A 13 -5.41 15.52 13.01
CA SER A 13 -4.61 16.19 11.98
C SER A 13 -3.13 15.97 12.19
N TYR A 14 -2.42 15.70 11.10
CA TYR A 14 -0.98 15.51 11.11
C TYR A 14 -0.33 16.37 10.04
N PRO A 15 0.69 17.16 10.40
CA PRO A 15 1.49 17.86 9.39
C PRO A 15 2.50 16.89 8.79
N LEU A 16 2.58 16.88 7.47
CA LEU A 16 3.52 16.03 6.74
C LEU A 16 4.26 16.86 5.72
N GLN A 17 5.52 16.52 5.48
CA GLN A 17 6.29 17.09 4.40
C GLN A 17 6.18 16.21 3.17
N VAL A 18 5.97 16.83 2.01
CA VAL A 18 5.89 16.13 0.74
C VAL A 18 7.08 16.49 -0.13
N LYS A 19 7.60 15.52 -0.83
CA LYS A 19 8.84 15.66 -1.63
C LYS A 19 8.53 16.08 -3.06
N SER A 20 7.36 15.77 -3.57
CA SER A 20 6.97 16.02 -4.95
C SER A 20 5.45 15.99 -5.05
N PRO A 21 4.87 16.51 -6.17
CA PRO A 21 3.43 16.37 -6.41
C PRO A 21 2.97 14.91 -6.46
N GLU A 22 3.78 14.01 -6.99
CA GLU A 22 3.47 12.58 -7.03
C GLU A 22 3.43 11.98 -5.62
N HIS A 23 4.37 12.40 -4.77
CA HIS A 23 4.41 11.97 -3.37
C HIS A 23 3.17 12.45 -2.61
N GLU A 24 2.76 13.71 -2.83
CA GLU A 24 1.54 14.25 -2.24
C GLU A 24 0.31 13.45 -2.65
N GLU A 25 0.18 13.12 -3.92
CA GLU A 25 -0.93 12.32 -4.42
C GLU A 25 -0.98 10.95 -3.77
N MET A 26 0.16 10.29 -3.63
CA MET A 26 0.25 8.99 -2.97
C MET A 26 -0.18 9.06 -1.51
N ILE A 27 0.26 10.10 -0.80
CA ILE A 27 -0.11 10.32 0.60
C ILE A 27 -1.62 10.51 0.72
N ARG A 28 -2.21 11.36 -0.14
CA ARG A 28 -3.65 11.64 -0.08
C ARG A 28 -4.49 10.40 -0.38
N LYS A 29 -4.07 9.60 -1.33
CA LYS A 29 -4.75 8.32 -1.63
C LYS A 29 -4.64 7.35 -0.46
N ALA A 30 -3.47 7.26 0.17
CA ALA A 30 -3.27 6.39 1.33
C ALA A 30 -4.16 6.82 2.49
N VAL A 31 -4.24 8.12 2.77
CA VAL A 31 -5.08 8.67 3.83
C VAL A 31 -6.55 8.37 3.57
N GLU A 32 -7.00 8.59 2.34
CA GLU A 32 -8.38 8.29 1.94
C GLU A 32 -8.71 6.82 2.14
N ASP A 33 -7.82 5.93 1.72
CA ASP A 33 -8.01 4.49 1.89
C ASP A 33 -8.08 4.09 3.36
N ILE A 34 -7.18 4.61 4.19
CA ILE A 34 -7.16 4.31 5.62
C ILE A 34 -8.44 4.81 6.29
N ASN A 35 -8.86 6.04 6.00
CA ASN A 35 -10.07 6.60 6.60
C ASN A 35 -11.33 5.84 6.18
N ARG A 36 -11.39 5.36 4.94
CA ARG A 36 -12.48 4.50 4.48
C ARG A 36 -12.53 3.19 5.25
N ARG A 37 -11.39 2.58 5.51
CA ARG A 37 -11.30 1.34 6.30
C ARG A 37 -11.67 1.58 7.76
N VAL A 38 -11.23 2.70 8.32
CA VAL A 38 -11.60 3.10 9.69
C VAL A 38 -13.13 3.20 9.81
N LYS A 39 -13.76 3.90 8.87
CA LYS A 39 -15.21 4.06 8.87
C LYS A 39 -15.92 2.71 8.76
N PHE A 40 -15.45 1.83 7.91
CA PHE A 40 -16.00 0.49 7.74
C PHE A 40 -16.01 -0.27 9.08
N TYR A 41 -14.89 -0.27 9.80
CA TYR A 41 -14.79 -0.99 11.07
C TYR A 41 -15.57 -0.32 12.19
N LEU A 42 -15.64 1.01 12.21
CA LEU A 42 -16.47 1.73 13.19
C LEU A 42 -17.95 1.41 13.01
N ASP A 43 -18.41 1.34 11.77
CA ASP A 43 -19.80 1.00 11.46
C ASP A 43 -20.11 -0.45 11.80
N LYS A 44 -19.16 -1.35 11.54
CA LYS A 44 -19.32 -2.78 11.78
C LYS A 44 -19.23 -3.14 13.26
N TYR A 45 -18.40 -2.43 14.01
CA TYR A 45 -18.13 -2.70 15.43
C TYR A 45 -18.33 -1.42 16.27
N PRO A 46 -19.57 -0.97 16.45
CA PRO A 46 -19.81 0.34 17.09
C PRO A 46 -19.39 0.41 18.56
N THR A 47 -19.15 -0.73 19.21
CA THR A 47 -18.71 -0.75 20.61
C THR A 47 -17.19 -0.74 20.79
N LYS A 48 -16.42 -0.85 19.69
CA LYS A 48 -14.96 -0.85 19.77
C LYS A 48 -14.42 0.56 19.77
N GLY A 49 -13.35 0.77 20.54
CA GLY A 49 -12.65 2.03 20.56
C GLY A 49 -11.76 2.25 19.34
N MET A 50 -11.32 3.48 19.15
CA MET A 50 -10.51 3.87 18.00
C MET A 50 -9.19 3.08 17.93
N ILE A 51 -8.55 2.80 19.05
CA ILE A 51 -7.30 2.02 19.08
C ILE A 51 -7.52 0.63 18.51
N GLU A 52 -8.62 -0.04 18.93
CA GLU A 52 -8.94 -1.36 18.40
C GLU A 52 -9.22 -1.31 16.91
N VAL A 53 -9.98 -0.32 16.47
CA VAL A 53 -10.31 -0.12 15.05
C VAL A 53 -9.04 0.11 14.24
N LEU A 54 -8.15 0.97 14.70
CA LEU A 54 -6.87 1.23 14.02
C LEU A 54 -5.99 -0.01 13.97
N SER A 55 -6.02 -0.83 15.02
CA SER A 55 -5.29 -2.10 15.02
C SER A 55 -5.82 -3.05 13.95
N LEU A 56 -7.14 -3.13 13.78
CA LEU A 56 -7.75 -3.94 12.72
C LEU A 56 -7.42 -3.40 11.32
N VAL A 57 -7.44 -2.09 11.17
CA VAL A 57 -7.05 -1.44 9.91
C VAL A 57 -5.59 -1.75 9.59
N ALA A 58 -4.71 -1.61 10.58
CA ALA A 58 -3.28 -1.91 10.39
C ALA A 58 -3.06 -3.36 9.97
N LEU A 59 -3.76 -4.30 10.62
CA LEU A 59 -3.67 -5.72 10.26
C LEU A 59 -4.16 -5.94 8.82
N ASN A 60 -5.29 -5.37 8.47
CA ASN A 60 -5.87 -5.51 7.13
C ASN A 60 -4.94 -4.95 6.06
N VAL A 61 -4.41 -3.75 6.27
CA VAL A 61 -3.45 -3.13 5.34
C VAL A 61 -2.18 -3.98 5.22
N GLY A 62 -1.70 -4.51 6.34
CA GLY A 62 -0.53 -5.39 6.35
C GLY A 62 -0.76 -6.68 5.56
N ILE A 63 -1.93 -7.29 5.69
CA ILE A 63 -2.29 -8.49 4.92
C ILE A 63 -2.30 -8.18 3.43
N VAL A 64 -2.95 -7.09 3.03
CA VAL A 64 -3.01 -6.66 1.63
C VAL A 64 -1.60 -6.40 1.09
N ASN A 65 -0.80 -5.67 1.86
CA ASN A 65 0.58 -5.35 1.47
C ASN A 65 1.43 -6.61 1.29
N SER A 66 1.33 -7.56 2.21
CA SER A 66 2.07 -8.83 2.11
C SER A 66 1.63 -9.64 0.88
N GLY A 67 0.33 -9.63 0.59
CA GLY A 67 -0.20 -10.29 -0.60
C GLY A 67 0.33 -9.67 -1.89
N LEU A 68 0.35 -8.34 -1.95
CA LEU A 68 0.88 -7.63 -3.12
C LEU A 68 2.38 -7.86 -3.30
N GLN A 69 3.15 -7.89 -2.20
CA GLN A 69 4.57 -8.20 -2.25
C GLN A 69 4.80 -9.61 -2.81
N LYS A 70 4.00 -10.58 -2.38
CA LYS A 70 4.13 -11.95 -2.87
C LYS A 70 3.81 -12.04 -4.37
N GLN A 71 2.77 -11.35 -4.81
CA GLN A 71 2.43 -11.30 -6.24
C GLN A 71 3.56 -10.69 -7.06
N LEU A 72 4.17 -9.61 -6.55
CA LEU A 72 5.31 -8.99 -7.22
C LEU A 72 6.50 -9.93 -7.31
N GLU A 73 6.84 -10.61 -6.21
CA GLU A 73 7.94 -11.58 -6.19
C GLU A 73 7.70 -12.71 -7.20
N ASN A 74 6.48 -13.24 -7.24
CA ASN A 74 6.11 -14.30 -8.18
C ASN A 74 6.22 -13.81 -9.63
N ALA A 75 5.77 -12.61 -9.92
CA ALA A 75 5.86 -12.02 -11.26
C ALA A 75 7.32 -11.83 -11.69
N LEU A 76 8.17 -11.39 -10.78
CA LEU A 76 9.60 -11.21 -11.05
C LEU A 76 10.29 -12.56 -11.29
N GLU A 77 9.93 -13.58 -10.53
CA GLU A 77 10.44 -14.93 -10.73
C GLU A 77 10.02 -15.51 -12.09
N GLU A 78 8.76 -15.33 -12.46
CA GLU A 78 8.24 -15.77 -13.77
C GLU A 78 8.96 -15.05 -14.91
N GLU A 79 9.16 -13.74 -14.77
CA GLU A 79 9.89 -12.97 -15.77
C GLU A 79 11.32 -13.47 -15.90
N GLY A 80 12.00 -13.70 -14.77
CA GLY A 80 13.36 -14.25 -14.77
C GLY A 80 13.45 -15.62 -15.42
N ALA A 81 12.49 -16.51 -15.15
CA ALA A 81 12.42 -17.82 -15.76
C ALA A 81 12.21 -17.74 -17.26
N LEU A 82 11.31 -16.84 -17.71
CA LEU A 82 11.04 -16.64 -19.14
C LEU A 82 12.29 -16.10 -19.85
N LEU A 83 13.01 -15.18 -19.24
CA LEU A 83 14.25 -14.66 -19.80
C LEU A 83 15.31 -15.74 -19.96
N LYS A 84 15.42 -16.63 -18.97
CA LYS A 84 16.37 -17.75 -19.06
C LYS A 84 16.00 -18.74 -20.16
N GLU A 85 14.71 -19.04 -20.32
CA GLU A 85 14.24 -19.90 -21.41
C GLU A 85 14.53 -19.28 -22.76
N LEU A 86 14.29 -17.98 -22.91
CA LEU A 86 14.57 -17.26 -24.15
C LEU A 86 16.06 -17.28 -24.46
N GLU A 87 16.91 -17.02 -23.48
CA GLU A 87 18.36 -17.06 -23.66
C GLU A 87 18.82 -18.44 -24.11
N ALA A 88 18.31 -19.50 -23.49
CA ALA A 88 18.63 -20.88 -23.87
C ALA A 88 18.19 -21.19 -25.29
N TYR A 89 17.01 -20.70 -25.68
CA TYR A 89 16.50 -20.87 -27.04
C TYR A 89 17.39 -20.16 -28.07
N LEU A 90 17.79 -18.92 -27.77
CA LEU A 90 18.64 -18.13 -28.67
C LEU A 90 20.01 -18.76 -28.79
N ASP A 91 20.58 -19.29 -27.71
CA ASP A 91 21.89 -20.00 -27.76
C ASP A 91 21.83 -21.24 -28.62
N ASN A 92 20.68 -21.94 -28.67
CA ASN A 92 20.52 -23.14 -29.48
C ASN A 92 20.30 -22.85 -30.97
N ILE A 93 20.00 -21.63 -31.35
CA ILE A 93 19.76 -21.23 -32.74
C ILE A 93 21.09 -21.08 -33.49
N GLU A 94 22.15 -20.73 -32.79
CA GLU A 94 23.50 -20.64 -33.40
C GLU A 94 24.06 -22.03 -33.72
#